data_fe1ce92181757739d97ef903aeb68796
#
_entry.id   fe1ce92181757739d97ef903aeb68796
#
_cell.length_a   1.000
_cell.length_b   1.000
_cell.length_c   1.000
_cell.angle_alpha   90.00
_cell.angle_beta   90.00
_cell.angle_gamma   90.00
#
_symmetry.space_group_name_H-M   'P 1'
#
loop_
_entity.id
_entity.type
_entity.pdbx_description
1 polymer ?
#
loop_
_entity_poly.entity_id
_entity_poly.type
_entity_poly.pdbx_seq_one_letter_code
_entity_poly.pdbx_strand_id
1 'polypeptide(L)'
;MTVKITETILRDAHQSLLATRMRTRNMLPIIDKLDEVGYYSLEMWGGATFDTCIRYLNEDPWERLRELKSRMENTPAQMLLRGQNLVGYRHYSDDVVEKFVTKAHENGIDIFRIFDAVNDIRNMEKAISVAKNVGAHVQGTISYTISPVHTVEKYVEFANELAELDCDSICIKDMAGLLAPHEAYELITSLKKEVGLPVALHCHCTSGMASMSYLAACKAGVDILDTALSPLAGGTSQPPTESIVAALQRTKYDTGLDLGLFTEVTKYFKDLKEEFRGILDPISEQVDANVLLYQIPGGMLSNLVSQLKEQNALDKYEAVLEEMPKVREELGYPPLVTPTSQIVGTQAVLNVLMDERYKVVPNEVKDYVRGFYGRSPAPISSEMIAKIIGDEVPITCRPADLLKPEYESLKKEAEEKGLVKKEEDVLTYILYPAIAPKFLLGEAEEEELVPVRAATGVAPVNVAIPTDYRVEIEGEVFEVKVEPAGGSVTVAEKSSKAVECEGAVTSHMQGMVLSMNVSVGDTVEEGDKVCVIEAMKMENAIHASHNGVVKEIFVSEGDLVGTGEVLMAIN
;
A
#
# COMPACT_ATOMS: atom_id res chain seq x y z
N MET A 1 -29.64 8.26 17.74
CA MET A 1 -28.56 8.83 16.91
C MET A 1 -28.31 7.82 15.82
N THR A 2 -28.69 8.11 14.59
CA THR A 2 -28.56 7.19 13.46
C THR A 2 -27.09 7.09 13.05
N VAL A 3 -26.53 5.89 12.99
CA VAL A 3 -25.19 5.67 12.49
C VAL A 3 -25.22 5.61 10.97
N LYS A 4 -24.28 6.26 10.30
CA LYS A 4 -24.15 6.29 8.84
C LYS A 4 -23.11 5.28 8.38
N ILE A 5 -23.21 4.81 7.15
CA ILE A 5 -22.29 3.83 6.56
C ILE A 5 -21.53 4.44 5.38
N THR A 6 -20.21 4.35 5.39
CA THR A 6 -19.36 4.49 4.21
C THR A 6 -19.06 3.10 3.67
N GLU A 7 -19.36 2.85 2.41
CA GLU A 7 -19.06 1.58 1.75
C GLU A 7 -17.70 1.65 1.05
N THR A 8 -16.84 0.65 1.27
CA THR A 8 -15.46 0.64 0.78
C THR A 8 -15.20 -0.34 -0.36
N ILE A 9 -16.26 -1.01 -0.87
CA ILE A 9 -16.15 -2.07 -1.89
C ILE A 9 -15.42 -1.62 -3.14
N LEU A 10 -15.55 -0.35 -3.53
CA LEU A 10 -14.96 0.21 -4.74
C LEU A 10 -13.52 0.69 -4.58
N ARG A 11 -12.96 0.67 -3.36
CA ARG A 11 -11.57 1.06 -3.10
C ARG A 11 -10.86 0.14 -2.10
N ASP A 12 -11.08 0.31 -0.77
CA ASP A 12 -10.24 -0.34 0.25
C ASP A 12 -10.47 -1.85 0.34
N ALA A 13 -11.71 -2.30 0.18
CA ALA A 13 -12.03 -3.73 0.24
C ALA A 13 -11.35 -4.51 -0.89
N HIS A 14 -11.48 -4.06 -2.16
CA HIS A 14 -10.81 -4.74 -3.26
C HIS A 14 -9.30 -4.48 -3.32
N GLN A 15 -8.83 -3.35 -2.74
CA GLN A 15 -7.40 -3.16 -2.52
C GLN A 15 -6.85 -4.23 -1.58
N SER A 16 -7.57 -4.52 -0.51
CA SER A 16 -7.15 -5.46 0.53
C SER A 16 -7.20 -6.92 0.10
N LEU A 17 -8.21 -7.31 -0.69
CA LEU A 17 -8.45 -8.72 -1.02
C LEU A 17 -8.16 -9.08 -2.49
N LEU A 18 -8.24 -8.12 -3.41
CA LEU A 18 -8.03 -8.33 -4.85
C LEU A 18 -6.82 -7.55 -5.38
N ALA A 19 -5.86 -7.21 -4.52
CA ALA A 19 -4.66 -6.45 -4.88
C ALA A 19 -4.96 -5.22 -5.79
N THR A 20 -6.11 -4.57 -5.58
CA THR A 20 -6.64 -3.43 -6.37
C THR A 20 -6.96 -3.77 -7.84
N ARG A 21 -7.10 -5.05 -8.21
CA ARG A 21 -7.26 -5.48 -9.62
C ARG A 21 -8.68 -5.37 -10.17
N MET A 22 -9.66 -4.88 -9.39
CA MET A 22 -11.02 -4.62 -9.90
C MET A 22 -10.98 -3.50 -10.94
N ARG A 23 -11.51 -3.76 -12.13
CA ARG A 23 -11.50 -2.86 -13.28
C ARG A 23 -12.73 -1.95 -13.29
N THR A 24 -12.64 -0.83 -13.98
CA THR A 24 -13.79 0.09 -14.17
C THR A 24 -14.98 -0.64 -14.77
N ARG A 25 -14.76 -1.50 -15.76
CA ARG A 25 -15.80 -2.34 -16.37
C ARG A 25 -16.49 -3.32 -15.40
N ASN A 26 -15.85 -3.66 -14.27
CA ASN A 26 -16.45 -4.46 -13.20
C ASN A 26 -17.30 -3.62 -12.22
N MET A 27 -17.08 -2.31 -12.15
CA MET A 27 -17.77 -1.40 -11.23
C MET A 27 -19.02 -0.78 -11.88
N LEU A 28 -18.92 -0.39 -13.15
CA LEU A 28 -19.97 0.31 -13.88
C LEU A 28 -21.34 -0.42 -13.91
N PRO A 29 -21.43 -1.76 -14.06
CA PRO A 29 -22.71 -2.43 -14.11
C PRO A 29 -23.54 -2.37 -12.83
N ILE A 30 -22.89 -2.08 -11.68
CA ILE A 30 -23.54 -2.14 -10.36
C ILE A 30 -23.60 -0.79 -9.65
N ILE A 31 -22.93 0.25 -10.18
CA ILE A 31 -22.81 1.53 -9.49
C ILE A 31 -24.15 2.21 -9.22
N ASP A 32 -25.10 2.13 -10.15
CA ASP A 32 -26.43 2.72 -10.00
C ASP A 32 -27.16 2.08 -8.79
N LYS A 33 -26.98 0.76 -8.59
CA LYS A 33 -27.56 0.05 -7.44
C LYS A 33 -26.86 0.38 -6.13
N LEU A 34 -25.55 0.60 -6.16
CA LEU A 34 -24.82 1.09 -4.99
C LEU A 34 -25.29 2.49 -4.59
N ASP A 35 -25.56 3.37 -5.57
CA ASP A 35 -26.05 4.72 -5.33
C ASP A 35 -27.46 4.77 -4.74
N GLU A 36 -28.32 3.75 -5.04
CA GLU A 36 -29.66 3.62 -4.51
C GLU A 36 -29.72 3.17 -3.03
N VAL A 37 -28.65 2.56 -2.48
CA VAL A 37 -28.65 1.99 -1.12
C VAL A 37 -28.83 3.05 -0.04
N GLY A 38 -28.33 4.27 -0.24
CA GLY A 38 -28.41 5.35 0.73
C GLY A 38 -27.19 5.43 1.68
N TYR A 39 -26.04 5.03 1.21
CA TYR A 39 -24.78 5.21 1.93
C TYR A 39 -24.47 6.68 2.24
N TYR A 40 -23.69 6.92 3.28
CA TYR A 40 -23.12 8.25 3.58
C TYR A 40 -22.14 8.66 2.48
N SER A 41 -21.30 7.73 2.05
CA SER A 41 -20.37 7.91 0.94
C SER A 41 -19.94 6.55 0.36
N LEU A 42 -19.47 6.57 -0.89
CA LEU A 42 -18.74 5.47 -1.50
C LEU A 42 -17.26 5.83 -1.57
N GLU A 43 -16.42 5.07 -0.86
CA GLU A 43 -14.97 5.22 -1.00
C GLU A 43 -14.53 4.50 -2.27
N MET A 44 -14.04 5.26 -3.27
CA MET A 44 -13.85 4.75 -4.62
C MET A 44 -12.51 5.09 -5.26
N TRP A 45 -11.71 5.96 -4.64
CA TRP A 45 -10.46 6.43 -5.24
C TRP A 45 -9.38 6.66 -4.20
N GLY A 46 -8.10 6.56 -4.63
CA GLY A 46 -6.93 6.72 -3.77
C GLY A 46 -5.63 6.28 -4.43
N GLY A 47 -4.53 6.27 -3.69
CA GLY A 47 -3.20 6.03 -4.22
C GLY A 47 -3.02 4.68 -4.91
N ALA A 48 -3.44 3.59 -4.26
CA ALA A 48 -3.31 2.27 -4.86
C ALA A 48 -4.21 2.10 -6.10
N THR A 49 -5.41 2.72 -6.10
CA THR A 49 -6.28 2.74 -7.27
C THR A 49 -5.59 3.44 -8.44
N PHE A 50 -5.01 4.62 -8.19
CA PHE A 50 -4.34 5.40 -9.22
C PHE A 50 -3.14 4.64 -9.81
N ASP A 51 -2.25 4.14 -8.96
CA ASP A 51 -1.06 3.36 -9.36
C ASP A 51 -1.46 2.10 -10.15
N THR A 52 -2.42 1.32 -9.64
CA THR A 52 -2.86 0.08 -10.29
C THR A 52 -3.51 0.33 -11.64
N CYS A 53 -4.29 1.39 -11.80
CA CYS A 53 -4.90 1.75 -13.08
C CYS A 53 -3.86 1.87 -14.19
N ILE A 54 -2.78 2.62 -13.95
CA ILE A 54 -1.76 2.88 -14.97
C ILE A 54 -0.71 1.77 -15.10
N ARG A 55 -0.42 1.04 -14.01
CA ARG A 55 0.63 0.02 -13.95
C ARG A 55 0.17 -1.34 -14.48
N TYR A 56 -1.06 -1.74 -14.16
CA TYR A 56 -1.55 -3.11 -14.37
C TYR A 56 -2.83 -3.20 -15.19
N LEU A 57 -3.70 -2.21 -15.11
CA LEU A 57 -5.01 -2.29 -15.72
C LEU A 57 -5.10 -1.60 -17.08
N ASN A 58 -4.09 -0.82 -17.43
CA ASN A 58 -4.10 0.05 -18.60
C ASN A 58 -5.38 0.90 -18.68
N GLU A 59 -5.81 1.45 -17.52
CA GLU A 59 -6.97 2.30 -17.38
C GLU A 59 -6.55 3.70 -16.92
N ASP A 60 -7.23 4.72 -17.45
CA ASP A 60 -7.07 6.10 -16.99
C ASP A 60 -7.77 6.29 -15.63
N PRO A 61 -7.03 6.58 -14.54
CA PRO A 61 -7.61 6.74 -13.21
C PRO A 61 -8.59 7.93 -13.13
N TRP A 62 -8.36 8.98 -13.90
CA TRP A 62 -9.24 10.15 -13.96
C TRP A 62 -10.55 9.84 -14.71
N GLU A 63 -10.46 9.08 -15.81
CA GLU A 63 -11.65 8.62 -16.54
C GLU A 63 -12.50 7.68 -15.68
N ARG A 64 -11.86 6.71 -15.00
CA ARG A 64 -12.57 5.87 -14.02
C ARG A 64 -13.39 6.70 -13.03
N LEU A 65 -12.78 7.75 -12.47
CA LEU A 65 -13.48 8.63 -11.52
C LEU A 65 -14.69 9.30 -12.18
N ARG A 66 -14.52 9.89 -13.37
CA ARG A 66 -15.60 10.56 -14.10
C ARG A 66 -16.74 9.61 -14.48
N GLU A 67 -16.42 8.44 -15.01
CA GLU A 67 -17.41 7.44 -15.42
C GLU A 67 -18.24 6.96 -14.25
N LEU A 68 -17.62 6.60 -13.13
CA LEU A 68 -18.33 6.18 -11.93
C LEU A 68 -19.18 7.33 -11.36
N LYS A 69 -18.58 8.51 -11.18
CA LYS A 69 -19.31 9.67 -10.64
C LYS A 69 -20.50 10.10 -11.50
N SER A 70 -20.40 9.97 -12.82
CA SER A 70 -21.49 10.32 -13.74
C SER A 70 -22.78 9.53 -13.54
N ARG A 71 -22.69 8.39 -12.83
CA ARG A 71 -23.82 7.52 -12.48
C ARG A 71 -24.25 7.60 -11.02
N MET A 72 -23.55 8.41 -10.21
CA MET A 72 -23.84 8.59 -8.79
C MET A 72 -24.51 9.95 -8.58
N GLU A 73 -25.82 9.94 -8.35
CA GLU A 73 -26.62 11.14 -8.14
C GLU A 73 -26.85 11.42 -6.63
N ASN A 74 -26.90 10.37 -5.80
CA ASN A 74 -27.34 10.44 -4.41
C ASN A 74 -26.19 10.33 -3.41
N THR A 75 -25.15 9.54 -3.74
CA THR A 75 -24.10 9.19 -2.81
C THR A 75 -22.80 9.97 -3.09
N PRO A 76 -22.24 10.67 -2.10
CA PRO A 76 -20.98 11.36 -2.24
C PRO A 76 -19.81 10.40 -2.56
N ALA A 77 -18.96 10.81 -3.51
CA ALA A 77 -17.72 10.11 -3.84
C ALA A 77 -16.61 10.49 -2.87
N GLN A 78 -16.00 9.50 -2.25
CA GLN A 78 -14.93 9.69 -1.28
C GLN A 78 -13.60 9.13 -1.80
N MET A 79 -12.51 9.87 -1.53
CA MET A 79 -11.16 9.39 -1.75
C MET A 79 -10.32 9.36 -0.49
N LEU A 80 -9.31 8.48 -0.47
CA LEU A 80 -8.23 8.50 0.50
C LEU A 80 -7.03 9.27 -0.06
N LEU A 81 -6.59 10.32 0.65
CA LEU A 81 -5.50 11.21 0.24
C LEU A 81 -4.39 11.25 1.30
N ARG A 82 -3.15 11.01 0.90
CA ARG A 82 -1.99 11.02 1.80
C ARG A 82 -1.41 12.42 1.94
N GLY A 83 -2.14 13.40 2.45
CA GLY A 83 -1.64 14.75 2.68
C GLY A 83 -0.69 15.24 1.56
N GLN A 84 0.54 15.59 1.94
CA GLN A 84 1.55 16.10 1.00
C GLN A 84 2.07 15.05 -0.02
N ASN A 85 1.86 13.76 0.24
CA ASN A 85 2.20 12.68 -0.70
C ASN A 85 1.11 12.42 -1.75
N LEU A 86 -0.04 13.06 -1.65
CA LEU A 86 -1.18 12.87 -2.55
C LEU A 86 -1.55 11.39 -2.71
N VAL A 87 -1.39 10.86 -3.91
CA VAL A 87 -1.57 9.44 -4.23
C VAL A 87 -0.23 8.72 -4.49
N GLY A 88 0.90 9.44 -4.39
CA GLY A 88 2.26 8.93 -4.59
C GLY A 88 2.97 8.51 -3.31
N TYR A 89 4.28 8.36 -3.39
CA TYR A 89 5.13 7.81 -2.32
C TYR A 89 6.16 8.81 -1.77
N ARG A 90 6.27 10.01 -2.36
CA ARG A 90 7.10 11.12 -1.89
C ARG A 90 6.25 12.34 -1.54
N HIS A 91 6.84 13.32 -0.87
CA HIS A 91 6.23 14.64 -0.77
C HIS A 91 6.30 15.38 -2.10
N TYR A 92 5.21 16.04 -2.46
CA TYR A 92 5.13 16.93 -3.62
C TYR A 92 5.13 18.38 -3.17
N SER A 93 5.54 19.28 -4.06
CA SER A 93 5.49 20.73 -3.81
C SER A 93 4.05 21.22 -3.68
N ASP A 94 3.85 22.34 -3.00
CA ASP A 94 2.52 22.90 -2.72
C ASP A 94 1.70 23.24 -3.96
N ASP A 95 2.34 23.62 -5.06
CA ASP A 95 1.68 23.88 -6.35
C ASP A 95 1.13 22.59 -6.98
N VAL A 96 1.83 21.47 -6.86
CA VAL A 96 1.33 20.15 -7.30
C VAL A 96 0.15 19.70 -6.43
N VAL A 97 0.25 19.86 -5.09
CA VAL A 97 -0.85 19.53 -4.18
C VAL A 97 -2.10 20.32 -4.52
N GLU A 98 -1.96 21.63 -4.77
CA GLU A 98 -3.07 22.50 -5.16
C GLU A 98 -3.74 22.05 -6.46
N LYS A 99 -2.94 21.78 -7.49
CA LYS A 99 -3.43 21.31 -8.77
C LYS A 99 -4.14 19.97 -8.67
N PHE A 100 -3.55 19.01 -7.93
CA PHE A 100 -4.13 17.68 -7.80
C PHE A 100 -5.47 17.69 -7.06
N VAL A 101 -5.55 18.33 -5.89
CA VAL A 101 -6.77 18.36 -5.06
C VAL A 101 -7.89 19.10 -5.81
N THR A 102 -7.57 20.24 -6.44
CA THR A 102 -8.54 20.98 -7.26
C THR A 102 -9.06 20.10 -8.39
N LYS A 103 -8.16 19.43 -9.13
CA LYS A 103 -8.53 18.59 -10.26
C LYS A 103 -9.32 17.34 -9.82
N ALA A 104 -9.00 16.74 -8.68
CA ALA A 104 -9.76 15.60 -8.13
C ALA A 104 -11.20 16.00 -7.78
N HIS A 105 -11.38 17.19 -7.18
CA HIS A 105 -12.72 17.72 -6.91
C HIS A 105 -13.49 18.04 -8.20
N GLU A 106 -12.88 18.70 -9.18
CA GLU A 106 -13.47 18.96 -10.49
C GLU A 106 -13.93 17.69 -11.22
N ASN A 107 -13.22 16.58 -11.03
CA ASN A 107 -13.55 15.27 -11.59
C ASN A 107 -14.55 14.47 -10.75
N GLY A 108 -15.01 15.00 -9.60
CA GLY A 108 -16.17 14.48 -8.88
C GLY A 108 -15.91 13.95 -7.47
N ILE A 109 -14.75 14.18 -6.87
CA ILE A 109 -14.53 13.85 -5.45
C ILE A 109 -15.25 14.88 -4.57
N ASP A 110 -16.16 14.40 -3.74
CA ASP A 110 -16.94 15.20 -2.79
C ASP A 110 -16.29 15.22 -1.39
N ILE A 111 -15.68 14.10 -0.97
CA ILE A 111 -15.10 13.93 0.36
C ILE A 111 -13.63 13.53 0.23
N PHE A 112 -12.75 14.37 0.78
CA PHE A 112 -11.33 14.09 0.91
C PHE A 112 -11.04 13.57 2.32
N ARG A 113 -10.75 12.27 2.44
CA ARG A 113 -10.22 11.66 3.65
C ARG A 113 -8.70 11.83 3.64
N ILE A 114 -8.22 12.83 4.37
CA ILE A 114 -6.81 13.25 4.36
C ILE A 114 -6.10 12.69 5.58
N PHE A 115 -4.97 12.01 5.38
CA PHE A 115 -4.13 11.47 6.45
C PHE A 115 -2.66 11.72 6.23
N ASP A 116 -1.89 11.62 7.29
CA ASP A 116 -0.43 11.51 7.25
C ASP A 116 0.04 10.24 7.96
N ALA A 117 1.11 9.63 7.45
CA ALA A 117 1.61 8.34 7.95
C ALA A 117 2.17 8.42 9.38
N VAL A 118 2.67 9.58 9.80
CA VAL A 118 3.23 9.82 11.14
C VAL A 118 2.36 10.71 12.01
N ASN A 119 1.16 11.08 11.54
CA ASN A 119 0.26 12.05 12.15
C ASN A 119 0.92 13.43 12.34
N ASP A 120 1.72 13.89 11.38
CA ASP A 120 2.26 15.24 11.38
C ASP A 120 1.29 16.18 10.66
N ILE A 121 0.62 17.05 11.42
CA ILE A 121 -0.39 17.98 10.88
C ILE A 121 0.14 18.86 9.74
N ARG A 122 1.44 19.22 9.77
CA ARG A 122 2.09 20.06 8.77
C ARG A 122 2.10 19.44 7.38
N ASN A 123 2.07 18.10 7.29
CA ASN A 123 1.96 17.35 6.04
C ASN A 123 0.53 17.32 5.48
N MET A 124 -0.45 17.75 6.26
CA MET A 124 -1.87 17.75 5.88
C MET A 124 -2.41 19.15 5.56
N GLU A 125 -1.83 20.21 6.11
CA GLU A 125 -2.31 21.59 6.05
C GLU A 125 -2.64 22.06 4.64
N LYS A 126 -1.72 21.86 3.67
CA LYS A 126 -1.92 22.33 2.29
C LYS A 126 -3.08 21.60 1.63
N ALA A 127 -3.16 20.28 1.74
CA ALA A 127 -4.23 19.50 1.15
C ALA A 127 -5.60 19.84 1.76
N ILE A 128 -5.67 19.99 3.09
CA ILE A 128 -6.88 20.44 3.82
C ILE A 128 -7.33 21.81 3.32
N SER A 129 -6.42 22.79 3.31
CA SER A 129 -6.72 24.14 2.88
C SER A 129 -7.26 24.19 1.43
N VAL A 130 -6.65 23.45 0.51
CA VAL A 130 -7.13 23.43 -0.89
C VAL A 130 -8.50 22.76 -0.99
N ALA A 131 -8.70 21.60 -0.33
CA ALA A 131 -9.98 20.89 -0.34
C ALA A 131 -11.12 21.77 0.24
N LYS A 132 -10.86 22.50 1.31
CA LYS A 132 -11.82 23.48 1.86
C LYS A 132 -12.10 24.63 0.88
N ASN A 133 -11.07 25.15 0.23
CA ASN A 133 -11.21 26.27 -0.71
C ASN A 133 -12.04 25.91 -1.95
N VAL A 134 -11.98 24.67 -2.42
CA VAL A 134 -12.83 24.19 -3.53
C VAL A 134 -14.23 23.78 -3.08
N GLY A 135 -14.52 23.81 -1.77
CA GLY A 135 -15.84 23.52 -1.21
C GLY A 135 -16.12 22.03 -0.96
N ALA A 136 -15.10 21.20 -0.97
CA ALA A 136 -15.24 19.77 -0.66
C ALA A 136 -15.36 19.53 0.86
N HIS A 137 -15.94 18.39 1.24
CA HIS A 137 -15.92 17.91 2.62
C HIS A 137 -14.55 17.37 2.98
N VAL A 138 -13.95 17.85 4.06
CA VAL A 138 -12.65 17.40 4.54
C VAL A 138 -12.82 16.54 5.78
N GLN A 139 -12.41 15.28 5.66
CA GLN A 139 -12.33 14.35 6.77
C GLN A 139 -10.88 14.19 7.21
N GLY A 140 -10.48 14.89 8.29
CA GLY A 140 -9.16 14.78 8.89
C GLY A 140 -8.98 13.42 9.55
N THR A 141 -7.85 12.75 9.32
CA THR A 141 -7.72 11.33 9.67
C THR A 141 -6.56 11.07 10.60
N ILE A 142 -6.84 10.36 11.68
CA ILE A 142 -5.88 9.83 12.63
C ILE A 142 -5.41 8.46 12.13
N SER A 143 -4.13 8.31 11.83
CA SER A 143 -3.49 7.01 11.63
C SER A 143 -3.33 6.31 12.97
N TYR A 144 -4.29 5.41 13.28
CA TYR A 144 -4.33 4.74 14.58
C TYR A 144 -3.29 3.63 14.67
N THR A 145 -2.63 3.55 15.82
CA THR A 145 -1.72 2.46 16.17
C THR A 145 -1.58 2.38 17.69
N ILE A 146 -0.94 1.32 18.19
CA ILE A 146 -0.66 1.11 19.60
C ILE A 146 0.84 1.25 19.86
N SER A 147 1.21 2.06 20.84
CA SER A 147 2.57 2.16 21.36
C SER A 147 2.57 2.92 22.69
N PRO A 148 3.71 2.96 23.43
CA PRO A 148 3.78 3.75 24.66
C PRO A 148 3.54 5.26 24.50
N VAL A 149 3.65 5.79 23.27
CA VAL A 149 3.48 7.23 22.98
C VAL A 149 2.15 7.57 22.30
N HIS A 150 1.42 6.58 21.80
CA HIS A 150 0.11 6.76 21.18
C HIS A 150 -0.98 6.57 22.23
N THR A 151 -1.33 7.64 22.94
CA THR A 151 -2.36 7.64 23.97
C THR A 151 -3.64 8.32 23.47
N VAL A 152 -4.76 8.11 24.19
CA VAL A 152 -6.04 8.78 23.88
C VAL A 152 -5.87 10.30 23.88
N GLU A 153 -5.11 10.85 24.84
CA GLU A 153 -4.86 12.28 24.95
C GLU A 153 -4.12 12.82 23.71
N LYS A 154 -3.13 12.08 23.21
CA LYS A 154 -2.39 12.46 22.00
C LYS A 154 -3.27 12.45 20.76
N TYR A 155 -4.16 11.47 20.64
CA TYR A 155 -5.12 11.43 19.55
C TYR A 155 -6.15 12.57 19.64
N VAL A 156 -6.56 12.96 20.84
CA VAL A 156 -7.45 14.11 21.06
C VAL A 156 -6.73 15.43 20.74
N GLU A 157 -5.46 15.59 21.15
CA GLU A 157 -4.64 16.74 20.76
C GLU A 157 -4.59 16.88 19.24
N PHE A 158 -4.23 15.81 18.51
CA PHE A 158 -4.15 15.81 17.06
C PHE A 158 -5.51 16.07 16.39
N ALA A 159 -6.60 15.53 16.95
CA ALA A 159 -7.94 15.80 16.44
C ALA A 159 -8.37 17.28 16.64
N ASN A 160 -7.92 17.93 17.71
CA ASN A 160 -8.13 19.37 17.88
C ASN A 160 -7.34 20.18 16.85
N GLU A 161 -6.08 19.82 16.55
CA GLU A 161 -5.30 20.45 15.47
C GLU A 161 -6.02 20.32 14.11
N LEU A 162 -6.60 19.14 13.81
CA LEU A 162 -7.42 18.94 12.60
C LEU A 162 -8.69 19.82 12.60
N ALA A 163 -9.33 19.99 13.75
CA ALA A 163 -10.49 20.88 13.89
C ALA A 163 -10.11 22.35 13.71
N GLU A 164 -8.94 22.77 14.20
CA GLU A 164 -8.40 24.12 13.98
C GLU A 164 -8.10 24.41 12.49
N LEU A 165 -7.81 23.38 11.69
CA LEU A 165 -7.69 23.48 10.24
C LEU A 165 -9.03 23.43 9.50
N ASP A 166 -10.15 23.56 10.20
CA ASP A 166 -11.53 23.57 9.66
C ASP A 166 -11.93 22.25 8.98
N CYS A 167 -11.43 21.11 9.44
CA CYS A 167 -11.95 19.82 9.02
C CYS A 167 -13.43 19.64 9.40
N ASP A 168 -14.22 19.04 8.51
CA ASP A 168 -15.67 18.85 8.71
C ASP A 168 -15.99 17.59 9.54
N SER A 169 -15.08 16.63 9.58
CA SER A 169 -15.20 15.41 10.38
C SER A 169 -13.82 14.80 10.67
N ILE A 170 -13.77 13.93 11.68
CA ILE A 170 -12.55 13.18 12.06
C ILE A 170 -12.74 11.70 11.74
N CYS A 171 -11.72 11.05 11.19
CA CYS A 171 -11.70 9.61 10.98
C CYS A 171 -10.62 8.96 11.87
N ILE A 172 -10.98 7.95 12.63
CA ILE A 172 -10.02 7.02 13.25
C ILE A 172 -9.78 5.92 12.22
N LYS A 173 -8.55 5.80 11.70
CA LYS A 173 -8.18 4.81 10.68
C LYS A 173 -7.22 3.77 11.25
N ASP A 174 -7.77 2.61 11.58
CA ASP A 174 -7.05 1.44 12.07
C ASP A 174 -6.81 0.44 10.93
N MET A 175 -5.68 0.56 10.27
CA MET A 175 -5.31 -0.27 9.12
C MET A 175 -4.83 -1.67 9.50
N ALA A 176 -4.47 -1.89 10.75
CA ALA A 176 -3.98 -3.18 11.23
C ALA A 176 -5.01 -3.98 12.05
N GLY A 177 -6.16 -3.36 12.38
CA GLY A 177 -7.18 -4.01 13.20
C GLY A 177 -6.79 -4.13 14.68
N LEU A 178 -6.05 -3.15 15.21
CA LEU A 178 -5.51 -3.15 16.58
C LEU A 178 -6.48 -2.56 17.60
N LEU A 179 -7.45 -1.76 17.17
CA LEU A 179 -8.36 -1.01 18.04
C LEU A 179 -9.29 -1.96 18.80
N ALA A 180 -8.97 -2.18 20.06
CA ALA A 180 -9.79 -3.01 20.94
C ALA A 180 -11.14 -2.33 21.28
N PRO A 181 -12.21 -3.10 21.60
CA PRO A 181 -13.54 -2.52 21.86
C PRO A 181 -13.58 -1.47 22.98
N HIS A 182 -12.83 -1.68 24.06
CA HIS A 182 -12.78 -0.72 25.17
C HIS A 182 -12.04 0.56 24.78
N GLU A 183 -10.95 0.46 24.01
CA GLU A 183 -10.19 1.60 23.50
C GLU A 183 -11.02 2.39 22.48
N ALA A 184 -11.78 1.71 21.61
CA ALA A 184 -12.70 2.35 20.68
C ALA A 184 -13.76 3.17 21.44
N TYR A 185 -14.32 2.62 22.53
CA TYR A 185 -15.27 3.33 23.36
C TYR A 185 -14.65 4.56 24.02
N GLU A 186 -13.47 4.42 24.61
CA GLU A 186 -12.78 5.49 25.32
C GLU A 186 -12.37 6.63 24.37
N LEU A 187 -11.69 6.29 23.26
CA LEU A 187 -11.21 7.27 22.28
C LEU A 187 -12.37 8.05 21.65
N ILE A 188 -13.42 7.36 21.19
CA ILE A 188 -14.56 8.04 20.57
C ILE A 188 -15.30 8.89 21.57
N THR A 189 -15.48 8.43 22.82
CA THR A 189 -16.10 9.23 23.87
C THR A 189 -15.32 10.53 24.11
N SER A 190 -13.99 10.44 24.17
CA SER A 190 -13.11 11.60 24.36
C SER A 190 -13.17 12.55 23.16
N LEU A 191 -13.10 12.05 21.93
CA LEU A 191 -13.23 12.88 20.72
C LEU A 191 -14.59 13.59 20.64
N LYS A 192 -15.68 12.88 20.90
CA LYS A 192 -17.04 13.48 20.90
C LYS A 192 -17.20 14.57 21.94
N LYS A 193 -16.56 14.42 23.10
CA LYS A 193 -16.64 15.39 24.20
C LYS A 193 -15.76 16.61 23.95
N GLU A 194 -14.52 16.42 23.44
CA GLU A 194 -13.50 17.46 23.46
C GLU A 194 -13.34 18.16 22.10
N VAL A 195 -13.56 17.45 21.00
CA VAL A 195 -13.45 18.01 19.64
C VAL A 195 -14.83 18.42 19.09
N GLY A 196 -15.85 17.61 19.34
CA GLY A 196 -17.23 17.92 18.98
C GLY A 196 -17.60 17.74 17.51
N LEU A 197 -16.66 17.36 16.64
CA LEU A 197 -16.92 17.06 15.24
C LEU A 197 -17.56 15.67 15.05
N PRO A 198 -18.21 15.39 13.91
CA PRO A 198 -18.59 14.04 13.53
C PRO A 198 -17.36 13.12 13.50
N VAL A 199 -17.50 11.89 14.04
CA VAL A 199 -16.43 10.90 14.11
C VAL A 199 -16.78 9.70 13.22
N ALA A 200 -15.89 9.37 12.30
CA ALA A 200 -15.90 8.15 11.50
C ALA A 200 -14.93 7.11 12.08
N LEU A 201 -15.27 5.84 12.02
CA LEU A 201 -14.40 4.73 12.36
C LEU A 201 -14.19 3.81 11.17
N HIS A 202 -12.94 3.66 10.78
CA HIS A 202 -12.45 2.70 9.81
C HIS A 202 -11.53 1.70 10.50
N CYS A 203 -11.86 0.43 10.47
CA CYS A 203 -11.06 -0.61 11.12
C CYS A 203 -11.03 -1.88 10.27
N HIS A 204 -9.83 -2.43 10.05
CA HIS A 204 -9.65 -3.69 9.37
C HIS A 204 -9.95 -4.89 10.30
N CYS A 205 -10.38 -6.01 9.72
CA CYS A 205 -10.77 -7.20 10.46
C CYS A 205 -9.59 -8.15 10.76
N THR A 206 -8.35 -7.74 10.50
CA THR A 206 -7.18 -8.62 10.59
C THR A 206 -7.07 -9.35 11.93
N SER A 207 -7.31 -8.65 13.05
CA SER A 207 -7.31 -9.26 14.40
C SER A 207 -8.61 -9.99 14.76
N GLY A 208 -9.69 -9.81 13.97
CA GLY A 208 -11.03 -10.31 14.28
C GLY A 208 -11.84 -9.44 15.24
N MET A 209 -11.30 -8.33 15.76
CA MET A 209 -11.98 -7.49 16.77
C MET A 209 -12.90 -6.42 16.16
N ALA A 210 -12.75 -6.05 14.89
CA ALA A 210 -13.34 -4.85 14.30
C ALA A 210 -14.87 -4.73 14.51
N SER A 211 -15.65 -5.80 14.32
CA SER A 211 -17.11 -5.75 14.53
C SER A 211 -17.49 -5.49 15.99
N MET A 212 -16.70 -5.99 16.95
CA MET A 212 -16.90 -5.71 18.37
C MET A 212 -16.53 -4.26 18.70
N SER A 213 -15.46 -3.76 18.12
CA SER A 213 -15.03 -2.36 18.25
C SER A 213 -16.05 -1.40 17.64
N TYR A 214 -16.71 -1.78 16.52
CA TYR A 214 -17.81 -1.00 15.93
C TYR A 214 -19.02 -0.90 16.86
N LEU A 215 -19.41 -2.00 17.51
CA LEU A 215 -20.49 -1.97 18.47
C LEU A 215 -20.15 -1.10 19.70
N ALA A 216 -18.91 -1.15 20.16
CA ALA A 216 -18.44 -0.27 21.25
C ALA A 216 -18.41 1.19 20.81
N ALA A 217 -17.95 1.47 19.59
CA ALA A 217 -17.97 2.78 18.96
C ALA A 217 -19.39 3.37 18.87
N CYS A 218 -20.39 2.57 18.46
CA CYS A 218 -21.80 2.98 18.46
C CYS A 218 -22.26 3.41 19.86
N LYS A 219 -21.86 2.67 20.89
CA LYS A 219 -22.20 3.03 22.29
C LYS A 219 -21.53 4.33 22.74
N ALA A 220 -20.35 4.63 22.23
CA ALA A 220 -19.60 5.86 22.48
C ALA A 220 -20.11 7.07 21.67
N GLY A 221 -20.93 6.84 20.64
CA GLY A 221 -21.54 7.92 19.84
C GLY A 221 -20.83 8.20 18.53
N VAL A 222 -20.21 7.19 17.90
CA VAL A 222 -19.68 7.28 16.53
C VAL A 222 -20.78 7.68 15.56
N ASP A 223 -20.44 8.48 14.56
CA ASP A 223 -21.40 8.97 13.57
C ASP A 223 -21.38 8.16 12.28
N ILE A 224 -20.20 7.65 11.88
CA ILE A 224 -19.99 6.97 10.60
C ILE A 224 -19.16 5.72 10.82
N LEU A 225 -19.53 4.61 10.19
CA LEU A 225 -18.75 3.36 10.16
C LEU A 225 -18.39 3.02 8.72
N ASP A 226 -17.12 2.66 8.50
CA ASP A 226 -16.67 2.13 7.23
C ASP A 226 -16.88 0.62 7.20
N THR A 227 -17.55 0.13 6.18
CA THR A 227 -17.84 -1.29 6.01
C THR A 227 -17.56 -1.73 4.58
N ALA A 228 -17.53 -3.02 4.33
CA ALA A 228 -17.42 -3.61 3.00
C ALA A 228 -18.54 -4.62 2.78
N LEU A 229 -19.14 -4.66 1.60
CA LEU A 229 -20.10 -5.71 1.23
C LEU A 229 -19.49 -7.09 1.46
N SER A 230 -20.29 -8.01 2.00
CA SER A 230 -19.84 -9.30 2.54
C SER A 230 -18.93 -10.14 1.63
N PRO A 231 -19.03 -10.11 0.28
CA PRO A 231 -18.11 -10.87 -0.57
C PRO A 231 -16.64 -10.42 -0.44
N LEU A 232 -16.40 -9.13 -0.16
CA LEU A 232 -15.07 -8.55 0.01
C LEU A 232 -14.85 -7.96 1.42
N ALA A 233 -15.52 -8.52 2.42
CA ALA A 233 -15.37 -8.15 3.83
C ALA A 233 -14.54 -9.17 4.61
N GLY A 234 -14.09 -8.78 5.81
CA GLY A 234 -13.33 -9.66 6.71
C GLY A 234 -11.85 -9.75 6.38
N GLY A 235 -11.10 -10.53 7.15
CA GLY A 235 -9.65 -10.65 6.99
C GLY A 235 -8.95 -9.28 7.00
N THR A 236 -8.22 -8.98 5.97
CA THR A 236 -7.53 -7.68 5.80
C THR A 236 -8.44 -6.56 5.29
N SER A 237 -9.74 -6.81 5.11
CA SER A 237 -10.76 -5.81 4.75
C SER A 237 -11.58 -5.37 5.98
N GLN A 238 -12.67 -4.63 5.77
CA GLN A 238 -13.52 -4.08 6.81
C GLN A 238 -14.64 -5.07 7.24
N PRO A 239 -15.38 -4.78 8.33
CA PRO A 239 -16.56 -5.56 8.72
C PRO A 239 -17.64 -5.60 7.63
N PRO A 240 -18.38 -6.74 7.50
CA PRO A 240 -19.40 -6.89 6.47
C PRO A 240 -20.57 -5.93 6.70
N THR A 241 -20.90 -5.14 5.67
CA THR A 241 -21.93 -4.11 5.67
C THR A 241 -23.28 -4.66 6.12
N GLU A 242 -23.72 -5.76 5.51
CA GLU A 242 -25.03 -6.38 5.79
C GLU A 242 -25.13 -6.83 7.27
N SER A 243 -24.03 -7.37 7.80
CA SER A 243 -24.00 -7.82 9.21
C SER A 243 -24.04 -6.65 10.19
N ILE A 244 -23.34 -5.56 9.90
CA ILE A 244 -23.34 -4.35 10.74
C ILE A 244 -24.72 -3.69 10.68
N VAL A 245 -25.30 -3.51 9.49
CA VAL A 245 -26.65 -2.97 9.33
C VAL A 245 -27.68 -3.81 10.10
N ALA A 246 -27.66 -5.14 9.93
CA ALA A 246 -28.58 -6.05 10.63
C ALA A 246 -28.42 -5.99 12.15
N ALA A 247 -27.17 -5.92 12.65
CA ALA A 247 -26.89 -5.85 14.08
C ALA A 247 -27.38 -4.54 14.74
N LEU A 248 -27.43 -3.46 13.96
CA LEU A 248 -27.87 -2.14 14.45
C LEU A 248 -29.38 -1.90 14.27
N GLN A 249 -30.09 -2.69 13.44
CA GLN A 249 -31.53 -2.57 13.22
C GLN A 249 -32.31 -2.61 14.54
N ARG A 250 -33.35 -1.78 14.62
CA ARG A 250 -34.23 -1.64 15.80
C ARG A 250 -33.51 -1.22 17.09
N THR A 251 -32.28 -0.76 17.00
CA THR A 251 -31.57 -0.11 18.12
C THR A 251 -31.63 1.41 17.92
N LYS A 252 -31.17 2.16 18.91
CA LYS A 252 -31.01 3.62 18.77
C LYS A 252 -29.92 4.04 17.77
N TYR A 253 -29.17 3.09 17.25
CA TYR A 253 -28.08 3.26 16.27
C TYR A 253 -28.48 2.82 14.87
N ASP A 254 -29.75 2.45 14.66
CA ASP A 254 -30.28 1.98 13.39
C ASP A 254 -29.84 2.88 12.22
N THR A 255 -29.25 2.27 11.22
CA THR A 255 -28.72 2.99 10.04
C THR A 255 -29.81 3.49 9.11
N GLY A 256 -31.00 2.89 9.18
CA GLY A 256 -32.12 3.15 8.27
C GLY A 256 -31.97 2.52 6.88
N LEU A 257 -30.87 1.77 6.63
CA LEU A 257 -30.65 1.11 5.34
C LEU A 257 -31.51 -0.14 5.22
N ASP A 258 -32.07 -0.35 4.02
CA ASP A 258 -32.89 -1.52 3.71
C ASP A 258 -32.01 -2.71 3.30
N LEU A 259 -32.02 -3.78 4.10
CA LEU A 259 -31.28 -5.02 3.81
C LEU A 259 -31.71 -5.68 2.49
N GLY A 260 -32.92 -5.41 2.00
CA GLY A 260 -33.39 -5.93 0.72
C GLY A 260 -32.57 -5.42 -0.47
N LEU A 261 -32.10 -4.18 -0.40
CA LEU A 261 -31.30 -3.57 -1.46
C LEU A 261 -29.91 -4.20 -1.60
N PHE A 262 -29.39 -4.81 -0.53
CA PHE A 262 -28.08 -5.49 -0.58
C PHE A 262 -28.09 -6.80 -1.38
N THR A 263 -29.25 -7.43 -1.56
CA THR A 263 -29.31 -8.77 -2.17
C THR A 263 -28.71 -8.82 -3.57
N GLU A 264 -29.03 -7.84 -4.41
CA GLU A 264 -28.56 -7.75 -5.78
C GLU A 264 -27.08 -7.39 -5.84
N VAL A 265 -26.66 -6.36 -5.09
CA VAL A 265 -25.27 -5.90 -5.06
C VAL A 265 -24.33 -6.95 -4.48
N THR A 266 -24.72 -7.62 -3.40
CA THR A 266 -23.95 -8.71 -2.78
C THR A 266 -23.79 -9.88 -3.73
N LYS A 267 -24.87 -10.27 -4.41
CA LYS A 267 -24.81 -11.34 -5.42
C LYS A 267 -23.82 -10.98 -6.53
N TYR A 268 -23.90 -9.77 -7.06
CA TYR A 268 -23.00 -9.28 -8.10
C TYR A 268 -21.54 -9.43 -7.70
N PHE A 269 -21.14 -8.89 -6.54
CA PHE A 269 -19.76 -8.96 -6.08
C PHE A 269 -19.32 -10.37 -5.66
N LYS A 270 -20.25 -11.23 -5.25
CA LYS A 270 -19.97 -12.65 -5.02
C LYS A 270 -19.59 -13.36 -6.31
N ASP A 271 -20.38 -13.13 -7.37
CA ASP A 271 -20.09 -13.72 -8.68
C ASP A 271 -18.80 -13.14 -9.26
N LEU A 272 -18.59 -11.82 -9.14
CA LEU A 272 -17.37 -11.16 -9.58
C LEU A 272 -16.10 -11.66 -8.84
N LYS A 273 -16.17 -11.90 -7.55
CA LYS A 273 -15.03 -12.42 -6.76
C LYS A 273 -14.48 -13.72 -7.32
N GLU A 274 -15.35 -14.58 -7.89
CA GLU A 274 -14.91 -15.84 -8.51
C GLU A 274 -14.01 -15.61 -9.73
N GLU A 275 -14.20 -14.51 -10.46
CA GLU A 275 -13.33 -14.14 -11.59
C GLU A 275 -11.90 -13.80 -11.13
N PHE A 276 -11.77 -13.30 -9.90
CA PHE A 276 -10.50 -12.91 -9.28
C PHE A 276 -9.87 -14.02 -8.40
N ARG A 277 -10.42 -15.22 -8.41
CA ARG A 277 -9.95 -16.32 -7.55
C ARG A 277 -8.45 -16.60 -7.69
N GLY A 278 -7.86 -16.33 -8.87
CA GLY A 278 -6.44 -16.54 -9.16
C GLY A 278 -5.47 -15.61 -8.43
N ILE A 279 -5.98 -14.47 -7.95
CA ILE A 279 -5.18 -13.47 -7.21
C ILE A 279 -5.60 -13.35 -5.74
N LEU A 280 -6.64 -14.08 -5.32
CA LEU A 280 -7.03 -14.13 -3.92
C LEU A 280 -5.94 -14.82 -3.10
N ASP A 281 -5.44 -14.13 -2.09
CA ASP A 281 -4.54 -14.70 -1.10
C ASP A 281 -5.36 -15.23 0.09
N PRO A 282 -5.35 -16.54 0.35
CA PRO A 282 -6.06 -17.13 1.47
C PRO A 282 -5.67 -16.54 2.84
N ILE A 283 -4.45 -16.02 2.97
CA ILE A 283 -3.98 -15.36 4.19
C ILE A 283 -4.74 -14.05 4.41
N SER A 284 -4.97 -13.30 3.34
CA SER A 284 -5.69 -12.01 3.41
C SER A 284 -7.17 -12.17 3.77
N GLU A 285 -7.76 -13.34 3.54
CA GLU A 285 -9.17 -13.62 3.87
C GLU A 285 -9.38 -14.11 5.31
N GLN A 286 -8.30 -14.41 6.05
CA GLN A 286 -8.36 -14.99 7.39
C GLN A 286 -8.06 -13.95 8.47
N VAL A 287 -8.51 -14.28 9.68
CA VAL A 287 -8.08 -13.59 10.90
C VAL A 287 -6.68 -14.03 11.24
N ASP A 288 -5.77 -13.08 11.44
CA ASP A 288 -4.42 -13.32 11.94
C ASP A 288 -4.21 -12.62 13.29
N ALA A 289 -4.28 -13.41 14.39
CA ALA A 289 -4.07 -12.88 15.73
C ALA A 289 -2.61 -12.44 16.00
N ASN A 290 -1.64 -12.82 15.16
CA ASN A 290 -0.25 -12.38 15.30
C ASN A 290 -0.10 -10.87 15.11
N VAL A 291 -1.04 -10.22 14.40
CA VAL A 291 -1.07 -8.76 14.28
C VAL A 291 -1.12 -8.06 15.65
N LEU A 292 -1.73 -8.70 16.66
CA LEU A 292 -1.79 -8.16 18.02
C LEU A 292 -0.43 -8.18 18.74
N LEU A 293 0.47 -9.07 18.35
CA LEU A 293 1.82 -9.18 18.91
C LEU A 293 2.82 -8.30 18.15
N TYR A 294 2.85 -8.43 16.85
CA TYR A 294 3.86 -7.77 16.00
C TYR A 294 3.37 -6.44 15.42
N GLN A 295 2.05 -6.17 15.48
CA GLN A 295 1.39 -4.95 14.99
C GLN A 295 1.60 -4.69 13.48
N ILE A 296 1.83 -5.75 12.72
CA ILE A 296 2.11 -5.70 11.28
C ILE A 296 0.79 -5.88 10.52
N PRO A 297 0.36 -4.93 9.66
CA PRO A 297 -0.83 -5.08 8.84
C PRO A 297 -0.74 -6.31 7.92
N GLY A 298 -1.87 -7.01 7.70
CA GLY A 298 -1.91 -8.25 6.93
C GLY A 298 -1.33 -8.15 5.52
N GLY A 299 -1.60 -7.05 4.81
CA GLY A 299 -1.00 -6.81 3.48
C GLY A 299 0.52 -6.66 3.48
N MET A 300 1.10 -6.25 4.61
CA MET A 300 2.56 -6.19 4.76
C MET A 300 3.15 -7.58 5.03
N LEU A 301 2.45 -8.44 5.78
CA LEU A 301 2.91 -9.82 6.03
C LEU A 301 3.02 -10.61 4.73
N SER A 302 2.03 -10.51 3.84
CA SER A 302 2.08 -11.16 2.53
C SER A 302 3.28 -10.71 1.70
N ASN A 303 3.56 -9.40 1.68
CA ASN A 303 4.73 -8.86 1.00
C ASN A 303 6.04 -9.37 1.62
N LEU A 304 6.14 -9.42 2.95
CA LEU A 304 7.31 -9.92 3.66
C LEU A 304 7.60 -11.38 3.33
N VAL A 305 6.56 -12.22 3.34
CA VAL A 305 6.68 -13.64 2.96
C VAL A 305 7.17 -13.79 1.52
N SER A 306 6.62 -12.99 0.59
CA SER A 306 7.06 -13.01 -0.81
C SER A 306 8.52 -12.63 -0.94
N GLN A 307 8.95 -11.55 -0.28
CA GLN A 307 10.35 -11.09 -0.29
C GLN A 307 11.32 -12.11 0.29
N LEU A 308 10.99 -12.72 1.43
CA LEU A 308 11.85 -13.75 2.03
C LEU A 308 11.92 -15.01 1.16
N LYS A 309 10.82 -15.38 0.46
CA LYS A 309 10.83 -16.47 -0.52
C LYS A 309 11.76 -16.17 -1.70
N GLU A 310 11.68 -14.96 -2.26
CA GLU A 310 12.53 -14.52 -3.37
C GLU A 310 14.01 -14.57 -3.01
N GLN A 311 14.34 -14.30 -1.74
CA GLN A 311 15.71 -14.33 -1.22
C GLN A 311 16.12 -15.71 -0.67
N ASN A 312 15.27 -16.75 -0.81
CA ASN A 312 15.50 -18.08 -0.21
C ASN A 312 15.76 -18.04 1.30
N ALA A 313 15.18 -17.07 2.01
CA ALA A 313 15.37 -16.81 3.44
C ALA A 313 14.07 -16.94 4.25
N LEU A 314 13.14 -17.78 3.81
CA LEU A 314 11.85 -17.98 4.49
C LEU A 314 12.02 -18.55 5.91
N ASP A 315 13.10 -19.26 6.17
CA ASP A 315 13.51 -19.76 7.49
C ASP A 315 13.80 -18.62 8.49
N LYS A 316 14.09 -17.41 8.02
CA LYS A 316 14.32 -16.21 8.85
C LYS A 316 13.04 -15.43 9.17
N TYR A 317 11.87 -15.89 8.72
CA TYR A 317 10.59 -15.16 8.87
C TYR A 317 10.27 -14.80 10.33
N GLU A 318 10.40 -15.74 11.27
CA GLU A 318 10.14 -15.48 12.69
C GLU A 318 11.11 -14.44 13.27
N ALA A 319 12.39 -14.53 12.90
CA ALA A 319 13.40 -13.55 13.34
C ALA A 319 13.09 -12.13 12.85
N VAL A 320 12.57 -11.99 11.62
CA VAL A 320 12.14 -10.69 11.09
C VAL A 320 10.92 -10.16 11.85
N LEU A 321 9.94 -11.02 12.18
CA LEU A 321 8.78 -10.62 12.99
C LEU A 321 9.21 -10.10 14.39
N GLU A 322 10.20 -10.72 15.01
CA GLU A 322 10.76 -10.28 16.29
C GLU A 322 11.61 -9.01 16.20
N GLU A 323 12.18 -8.73 15.02
CA GLU A 323 12.99 -7.54 14.77
C GLU A 323 12.14 -6.29 14.49
N MET A 324 10.96 -6.46 13.88
CA MET A 324 10.05 -5.38 13.50
C MET A 324 9.70 -4.41 14.66
N PRO A 325 9.27 -4.90 15.85
CA PRO A 325 8.97 -4.01 16.98
C PRO A 325 10.18 -3.21 17.44
N LYS A 326 11.40 -3.78 17.38
CA LYS A 326 12.64 -3.11 17.79
C LYS A 326 12.99 -1.97 16.84
N VAL A 327 12.96 -2.24 15.53
CA VAL A 327 13.19 -1.21 14.51
C VAL A 327 12.14 -0.10 14.62
N ARG A 328 10.86 -0.47 14.84
CA ARG A 328 9.78 0.50 15.03
C ARG A 328 10.02 1.41 16.24
N GLU A 329 10.44 0.84 17.38
CA GLU A 329 10.80 1.61 18.56
C GLU A 329 11.96 2.57 18.30
N GLU A 330 13.04 2.08 17.70
CA GLU A 330 14.25 2.85 17.38
C GLU A 330 13.97 4.00 16.40
N LEU A 331 12.98 3.84 15.51
CA LEU A 331 12.50 4.88 14.59
C LEU A 331 11.40 5.80 15.19
N GLY A 332 11.16 5.73 16.51
CA GLY A 332 10.24 6.63 17.21
C GLY A 332 8.77 6.22 17.07
N TYR A 333 8.48 4.93 16.99
CA TYR A 333 7.14 4.34 16.96
C TYR A 333 6.22 4.83 15.83
N PRO A 334 6.66 4.91 14.56
CA PRO A 334 5.73 5.29 13.49
C PRO A 334 4.54 4.32 13.42
N PRO A 335 3.34 4.80 13.07
CA PRO A 335 2.25 3.93 12.65
C PRO A 335 2.69 3.10 11.45
N LEU A 336 2.33 1.81 11.42
CA LEU A 336 2.69 0.92 10.31
C LEU A 336 1.66 1.05 9.17
N VAL A 337 1.70 2.18 8.49
CA VAL A 337 0.91 2.52 7.30
C VAL A 337 1.86 2.89 6.17
N THR A 338 1.40 2.88 4.92
CA THR A 338 2.25 3.30 3.79
C THR A 338 2.62 4.79 3.90
N PRO A 339 3.91 5.21 3.81
CA PRO A 339 5.10 4.39 3.49
C PRO A 339 5.85 3.83 4.71
N THR A 340 5.56 4.24 5.93
CA THR A 340 6.31 3.90 7.15
C THR A 340 6.37 2.39 7.42
N SER A 341 5.33 1.64 7.06
CA SER A 341 5.35 0.18 7.15
C SER A 341 6.46 -0.45 6.30
N GLN A 342 6.68 0.08 5.10
CA GLN A 342 7.76 -0.37 4.21
C GLN A 342 9.14 0.01 4.76
N ILE A 343 9.28 1.24 5.28
CA ILE A 343 10.53 1.74 5.90
C ILE A 343 10.95 0.81 7.05
N VAL A 344 10.05 0.56 7.99
CA VAL A 344 10.32 -0.32 9.15
C VAL A 344 10.57 -1.76 8.70
N GLY A 345 9.74 -2.27 7.79
CA GLY A 345 9.83 -3.66 7.31
C GLY A 345 11.12 -3.97 6.57
N THR A 346 11.49 -3.12 5.63
CA THR A 346 12.75 -3.32 4.87
C THR A 346 13.96 -3.27 5.80
N GLN A 347 13.99 -2.33 6.75
CA GLN A 347 15.11 -2.27 7.69
C GLN A 347 15.16 -3.51 8.59
N ALA A 348 14.02 -4.02 9.06
CA ALA A 348 13.98 -5.24 9.86
C ALA A 348 14.49 -6.46 9.07
N VAL A 349 14.07 -6.61 7.81
CA VAL A 349 14.57 -7.67 6.92
C VAL A 349 16.08 -7.56 6.75
N LEU A 350 16.60 -6.38 6.44
CA LEU A 350 18.03 -6.17 6.24
C LEU A 350 18.84 -6.43 7.52
N ASN A 351 18.33 -6.03 8.69
CA ASN A 351 18.99 -6.31 9.98
C ASN A 351 19.16 -7.82 10.22
N VAL A 352 18.17 -8.63 9.80
CA VAL A 352 18.22 -10.10 9.98
C VAL A 352 19.06 -10.78 8.90
N LEU A 353 19.00 -10.29 7.66
CA LEU A 353 19.74 -10.91 6.55
C LEU A 353 21.24 -10.63 6.61
N MET A 354 21.64 -9.44 7.08
CA MET A 354 23.04 -9.00 7.11
C MET A 354 23.80 -9.43 8.38
N ASP A 355 23.17 -10.18 9.28
CA ASP A 355 23.70 -10.61 10.57
C ASP A 355 24.24 -9.46 11.49
N GLU A 356 24.05 -8.22 11.06
CA GLU A 356 24.42 -7.00 11.81
C GLU A 356 23.36 -5.93 11.60
N ARG A 357 22.81 -5.39 12.71
CA ARG A 357 21.74 -4.40 12.68
C ARG A 357 22.26 -3.05 12.15
N TYR A 358 21.54 -2.52 11.14
CA TYR A 358 21.85 -1.25 10.45
C TYR A 358 23.21 -1.24 9.73
N LYS A 359 23.71 -2.39 9.30
CA LYS A 359 24.88 -2.47 8.42
C LYS A 359 24.56 -1.91 7.03
N VAL A 360 23.37 -2.18 6.55
CA VAL A 360 22.80 -1.60 5.33
C VAL A 360 21.55 -0.81 5.73
N VAL A 361 21.51 0.46 5.33
CA VAL A 361 20.38 1.36 5.61
C VAL A 361 19.88 1.96 4.30
N PRO A 362 18.64 1.62 3.88
CA PRO A 362 18.02 2.20 2.69
C PRO A 362 17.88 3.72 2.77
N ASN A 363 17.80 4.38 1.61
CA ASN A 363 17.67 5.82 1.56
C ASN A 363 16.39 6.31 2.22
N GLU A 364 15.29 5.56 2.10
CA GLU A 364 14.00 5.90 2.71
C GLU A 364 14.08 5.90 4.24
N VAL A 365 14.86 4.99 4.83
CA VAL A 365 15.12 4.98 6.28
C VAL A 365 15.95 6.20 6.68
N LYS A 366 16.99 6.54 5.89
CA LYS A 366 17.80 7.76 6.10
C LYS A 366 16.94 9.02 6.00
N ASP A 367 16.09 9.10 4.96
CA ASP A 367 15.22 10.25 4.73
C ASP A 367 14.13 10.37 5.82
N TYR A 368 13.65 9.24 6.33
CA TYR A 368 12.77 9.25 7.50
C TYR A 368 13.48 9.85 8.73
N VAL A 369 14.71 9.41 9.02
CA VAL A 369 15.49 9.92 10.14
C VAL A 369 15.92 11.37 9.93
N ARG A 370 16.18 11.80 8.69
CA ARG A 370 16.40 13.22 8.32
C ARG A 370 15.17 14.09 8.57
N GLY A 371 13.99 13.49 8.76
CA GLY A 371 12.72 14.19 8.97
C GLY A 371 12.00 14.54 7.67
N PHE A 372 12.38 13.99 6.52
CA PHE A 372 11.74 14.27 5.21
C PHE A 372 10.36 13.64 5.05
N TYR A 373 9.96 12.76 5.97
CA TYR A 373 8.58 12.24 6.06
C TYR A 373 7.72 12.95 7.12
N GLY A 374 8.28 13.91 7.84
CA GLY A 374 7.63 14.60 8.94
C GLY A 374 8.28 14.29 10.29
N ARG A 375 7.62 14.72 11.35
CA ARG A 375 8.08 14.50 12.73
C ARG A 375 7.71 13.10 13.19
N SER A 376 8.69 12.31 13.63
CA SER A 376 8.42 11.01 14.27
C SER A 376 7.56 11.17 15.54
N PRO A 377 6.64 10.23 15.85
CA PRO A 377 5.77 10.30 17.03
C PRO A 377 6.52 10.40 18.35
N ALA A 378 7.68 9.74 18.45
CA ALA A 378 8.63 9.91 19.55
C ALA A 378 10.00 10.32 19.04
N PRO A 379 10.83 11.01 19.85
CA PRO A 379 12.18 11.36 19.46
C PRO A 379 13.03 10.12 19.15
N ILE A 380 13.72 10.13 18.01
CA ILE A 380 14.74 9.14 17.68
C ILE A 380 16.00 9.46 18.49
N SER A 381 16.63 8.46 19.09
CA SER A 381 17.83 8.68 19.92
C SER A 381 19.00 9.24 19.11
N SER A 382 19.84 10.07 19.75
CA SER A 382 21.03 10.64 19.09
C SER A 382 22.00 9.56 18.60
N GLU A 383 22.04 8.40 19.27
CA GLU A 383 22.83 7.25 18.86
C GLU A 383 22.32 6.67 17.54
N MET A 384 21.00 6.49 17.42
CA MET A 384 20.38 5.99 16.18
C MET A 384 20.50 6.99 15.03
N ILE A 385 20.35 8.29 15.31
CA ILE A 385 20.55 9.34 14.30
C ILE A 385 21.98 9.25 13.76
N ALA A 386 22.98 9.24 14.63
CA ALA A 386 24.39 9.14 14.22
C ALA A 386 24.69 7.82 13.47
N LYS A 387 24.06 6.71 13.87
CA LYS A 387 24.24 5.41 13.21
C LYS A 387 23.65 5.39 11.79
N ILE A 388 22.53 6.08 11.56
CA ILE A 388 21.77 6.02 10.30
C ILE A 388 22.22 7.11 9.32
N ILE A 389 22.39 8.35 9.78
CA ILE A 389 22.72 9.51 8.93
C ILE A 389 24.04 10.21 9.29
N GLY A 390 24.86 9.62 10.20
CA GLY A 390 26.15 10.17 10.58
C GLY A 390 26.04 11.51 11.28
N ASP A 391 26.81 12.49 10.83
CA ASP A 391 26.88 13.84 11.41
C ASP A 391 25.76 14.78 10.90
N GLU A 392 24.84 14.29 10.06
CA GLU A 392 23.72 15.09 9.56
C GLU A 392 22.72 15.41 10.68
N VAL A 393 22.13 16.60 10.61
CA VAL A 393 21.11 17.05 11.58
C VAL A 393 19.72 16.95 10.95
N PRO A 394 18.78 16.22 11.59
CA PRO A 394 17.40 16.15 11.11
C PRO A 394 16.76 17.54 10.99
N ILE A 395 15.95 17.73 9.95
CA ILE A 395 15.21 18.96 9.75
C ILE A 395 14.09 19.11 10.82
N THR A 396 13.76 20.35 11.14
CA THR A 396 12.66 20.69 12.08
C THR A 396 11.54 21.47 11.43
N CYS A 397 11.76 22.00 10.21
CA CYS A 397 10.74 22.66 9.40
C CYS A 397 9.76 21.64 8.80
N ARG A 398 8.70 22.13 8.16
CA ARG A 398 7.82 21.32 7.33
C ARG A 398 8.63 20.79 6.13
N PRO A 399 8.64 19.48 5.85
CA PRO A 399 9.46 18.93 4.75
C PRO A 399 9.17 19.57 3.39
N ALA A 400 7.89 19.85 3.10
CA ALA A 400 7.48 20.46 1.84
C ALA A 400 8.02 21.88 1.62
N ASP A 401 8.39 22.61 2.68
CA ASP A 401 8.98 23.96 2.56
C ASP A 401 10.37 23.93 1.91
N LEU A 402 11.00 22.77 1.86
CA LEU A 402 12.29 22.56 1.16
C LEU A 402 12.11 22.29 -0.34
N LEU A 403 10.88 21.99 -0.77
CA LEU A 403 10.57 21.71 -2.17
C LEU A 403 10.30 23.03 -2.92
N LYS A 404 10.93 23.17 -4.08
CA LYS A 404 10.61 24.27 -4.97
C LYS A 404 9.33 23.93 -5.75
N PRO A 405 8.55 24.94 -6.18
CA PRO A 405 7.45 24.72 -7.11
C PRO A 405 7.93 23.92 -8.32
N GLU A 406 7.27 22.81 -8.62
CA GLU A 406 7.72 21.87 -9.66
C GLU A 406 6.71 21.65 -10.78
N TYR A 407 5.44 22.06 -10.61
CA TYR A 407 4.38 21.79 -11.59
C TYR A 407 4.69 22.32 -12.98
N GLU A 408 5.05 23.60 -13.12
CA GLU A 408 5.26 24.22 -14.44
C GLU A 408 6.51 23.66 -15.15
N SER A 409 7.58 23.30 -14.40
CA SER A 409 8.77 22.69 -14.97
C SER A 409 8.52 21.28 -15.47
N LEU A 410 7.80 20.45 -14.69
CA LEU A 410 7.45 19.08 -15.06
C LEU A 410 6.37 19.03 -16.13
N LYS A 411 5.45 20.00 -16.15
CA LYS A 411 4.51 20.18 -17.26
C LYS A 411 5.23 20.38 -18.59
N LYS A 412 6.20 21.31 -18.62
CA LYS A 412 6.99 21.57 -19.83
C LYS A 412 7.76 20.32 -20.27
N GLU A 413 8.35 19.60 -19.33
CA GLU A 413 9.04 18.33 -19.60
C GLU A 413 8.09 17.29 -20.20
N ALA A 414 6.89 17.12 -19.62
CA ALA A 414 5.87 16.21 -20.14
C ALA A 414 5.38 16.60 -21.54
N GLU A 415 5.21 17.92 -21.80
CA GLU A 415 4.85 18.45 -23.13
C GLU A 415 5.96 18.18 -24.17
N GLU A 416 7.23 18.40 -23.81
CA GLU A 416 8.39 18.11 -24.68
C GLU A 416 8.52 16.62 -25.01
N LYS A 417 8.14 15.73 -24.07
CA LYS A 417 8.06 14.29 -24.28
C LYS A 417 6.81 13.83 -25.04
N GLY A 418 5.89 14.74 -25.38
CA GLY A 418 4.65 14.43 -26.10
C GLY A 418 3.63 13.63 -25.28
N LEU A 419 3.69 13.70 -23.97
CA LEU A 419 2.85 12.91 -23.05
C LEU A 419 1.49 13.56 -22.77
N VAL A 420 1.36 14.87 -22.98
CA VAL A 420 0.20 15.66 -22.54
C VAL A 420 -0.85 15.74 -23.64
N LYS A 421 -2.01 15.14 -23.42
CA LYS A 421 -3.23 15.26 -24.25
C LYS A 421 -4.32 16.06 -23.52
N LYS A 422 -4.35 15.99 -22.17
CA LYS A 422 -5.24 16.71 -21.26
C LYS A 422 -4.46 17.15 -20.01
N GLU A 423 -5.03 18.08 -19.22
CA GLU A 423 -4.34 18.65 -18.06
C GLU A 423 -3.95 17.61 -17.01
N GLU A 424 -4.81 16.59 -16.81
CA GLU A 424 -4.59 15.51 -15.86
C GLU A 424 -3.38 14.62 -16.20
N ASP A 425 -2.97 14.57 -17.48
CA ASP A 425 -1.80 13.80 -17.91
C ASP A 425 -0.51 14.35 -17.29
N VAL A 426 -0.46 15.68 -17.08
CA VAL A 426 0.66 16.33 -16.37
C VAL A 426 0.76 15.80 -14.94
N LEU A 427 -0.37 15.75 -14.22
CA LEU A 427 -0.40 15.23 -12.84
C LEU A 427 -0.05 13.74 -12.80
N THR A 428 -0.56 12.95 -13.75
CA THR A 428 -0.23 11.54 -13.89
C THR A 428 1.28 11.33 -14.08
N TYR A 429 1.92 12.14 -14.93
CA TYR A 429 3.36 12.11 -15.13
C TYR A 429 4.14 12.52 -13.85
N ILE A 430 3.74 13.62 -13.20
CA ILE A 430 4.40 14.10 -11.98
C ILE A 430 4.36 13.05 -10.86
N LEU A 431 3.21 12.38 -10.71
CA LEU A 431 2.99 11.39 -9.65
C LEU A 431 3.74 10.08 -9.90
N TYR A 432 3.88 9.66 -11.16
CA TYR A 432 4.45 8.38 -11.53
C TYR A 432 5.39 8.48 -12.75
N PRO A 433 6.50 9.24 -12.65
CA PRO A 433 7.36 9.56 -13.79
C PRO A 433 7.99 8.33 -14.46
N ALA A 434 8.17 7.22 -13.74
CA ALA A 434 8.76 6.00 -14.27
C ALA A 434 7.78 5.17 -15.13
N ILE A 435 6.49 5.19 -14.80
CA ILE A 435 5.49 4.31 -15.45
C ILE A 435 4.49 5.06 -16.32
N ALA A 436 4.15 6.30 -15.95
CA ALA A 436 3.18 7.12 -16.68
C ALA A 436 3.54 7.35 -18.15
N PRO A 437 4.81 7.52 -18.58
CA PRO A 437 5.13 7.70 -19.98
C PRO A 437 4.65 6.54 -20.86
N LYS A 438 4.90 5.30 -20.47
CA LYS A 438 4.44 4.12 -21.20
C LYS A 438 2.91 4.08 -21.33
N PHE A 439 2.21 4.41 -20.24
CA PHE A 439 0.76 4.49 -20.23
C PHE A 439 0.22 5.62 -21.13
N LEU A 440 0.75 6.84 -21.00
CA LEU A 440 0.28 8.02 -21.73
C LEU A 440 0.55 7.95 -23.24
N LEU A 441 1.59 7.24 -23.65
CA LEU A 441 1.89 6.94 -25.04
C LEU A 441 1.01 5.82 -25.61
N GLY A 442 0.28 5.08 -24.76
CA GLY A 442 -0.56 3.95 -25.17
C GLY A 442 0.24 2.67 -25.42
N GLU A 443 1.40 2.54 -24.81
CA GLU A 443 2.31 1.39 -24.90
C GLU A 443 2.15 0.43 -23.70
N ALA A 444 1.34 0.82 -22.72
CA ALA A 444 1.02 -0.05 -21.58
C ALA A 444 0.08 -1.18 -22.00
N GLU A 445 0.25 -2.33 -21.37
CA GLU A 445 -0.59 -3.52 -21.60
C GLU A 445 -1.40 -3.82 -20.34
N GLU A 446 -2.64 -4.31 -20.52
CA GLU A 446 -3.47 -4.79 -19.41
C GLU A 446 -2.92 -6.13 -18.90
N GLU A 447 -2.75 -6.26 -17.58
CA GLU A 447 -2.37 -7.52 -16.95
C GLU A 447 -3.47 -8.57 -17.16
N GLU A 448 -3.12 -9.70 -17.76
CA GLU A 448 -4.03 -10.84 -17.90
C GLU A 448 -4.15 -11.57 -16.56
N LEU A 449 -5.38 -11.58 -16.00
CA LEU A 449 -5.67 -12.44 -14.86
C LEU A 449 -5.72 -13.88 -15.35
N VAL A 450 -4.77 -14.70 -14.89
CA VAL A 450 -4.77 -16.14 -15.22
C VAL A 450 -5.98 -16.78 -14.52
N PRO A 451 -7.01 -17.23 -15.25
CA PRO A 451 -8.13 -17.90 -14.62
C PRO A 451 -7.61 -19.19 -13.98
N VAL A 452 -7.83 -19.36 -12.68
CA VAL A 452 -7.67 -20.68 -12.07
C VAL A 452 -8.70 -21.58 -12.77
N ARG A 453 -8.24 -22.44 -13.67
CA ARG A 453 -9.09 -23.52 -14.18
C ARG A 453 -9.64 -24.25 -12.98
N ALA A 454 -10.97 -24.20 -12.81
CA ALA A 454 -11.63 -25.01 -11.80
C ALA A 454 -11.03 -26.42 -11.89
N ALA A 455 -10.38 -26.85 -10.83
CA ALA A 455 -9.86 -28.19 -10.73
C ALA A 455 -11.07 -29.13 -10.63
N THR A 456 -11.68 -29.42 -11.79
CA THR A 456 -12.51 -30.59 -11.93
C THR A 456 -11.57 -31.79 -12.00
N GLY A 457 -11.24 -32.31 -10.86
CA GLY A 457 -10.29 -33.41 -10.70
C GLY A 457 -9.07 -32.95 -9.93
N VAL A 458 -8.77 -33.67 -8.90
CA VAL A 458 -7.56 -33.57 -8.05
C VAL A 458 -6.37 -33.29 -8.97
N ALA A 459 -5.83 -32.05 -8.90
CA ALA A 459 -4.57 -31.75 -9.56
C ALA A 459 -3.54 -32.73 -8.99
N PRO A 460 -2.79 -33.46 -9.81
CA PRO A 460 -1.69 -34.22 -9.26
C PRO A 460 -0.73 -33.19 -8.64
N VAL A 461 -0.60 -33.27 -7.32
CA VAL A 461 0.50 -32.64 -6.62
C VAL A 461 1.75 -33.20 -7.31
N ASN A 462 2.47 -32.35 -8.03
CA ASN A 462 3.76 -32.73 -8.59
C ASN A 462 4.76 -32.77 -7.43
N VAL A 463 4.58 -33.77 -6.56
CA VAL A 463 5.67 -34.26 -5.76
C VAL A 463 6.62 -34.86 -6.79
N ALA A 464 7.84 -34.35 -6.87
CA ALA A 464 8.89 -35.02 -7.60
C ALA A 464 9.01 -36.42 -7.01
N ILE A 465 8.33 -37.39 -7.62
CA ILE A 465 8.43 -38.78 -7.21
C ILE A 465 9.86 -39.19 -7.59
N PRO A 466 10.69 -39.62 -6.64
CA PRO A 466 11.99 -40.15 -6.99
C PRO A 466 11.82 -41.20 -8.06
N THR A 467 12.57 -41.12 -9.13
CA THR A 467 12.52 -42.10 -10.24
C THR A 467 13.20 -43.42 -9.85
N ASP A 468 14.01 -43.40 -8.82
CA ASP A 468 14.79 -44.56 -8.35
C ASP A 468 14.33 -44.96 -6.94
N TYR A 469 13.80 -46.17 -6.80
CA TYR A 469 13.35 -46.76 -5.54
C TYR A 469 14.23 -47.94 -5.20
N ARG A 470 14.56 -48.05 -3.91
CA ARG A 470 15.20 -49.25 -3.34
C ARG A 470 14.14 -50.05 -2.61
N VAL A 471 13.79 -51.20 -3.17
CA VAL A 471 12.73 -52.07 -2.64
C VAL A 471 13.38 -53.33 -2.05
N GLU A 472 13.10 -53.64 -0.80
CA GLU A 472 13.56 -54.87 -0.14
C GLU A 472 12.38 -55.84 -0.05
N ILE A 473 12.57 -57.07 -0.61
CA ILE A 473 11.60 -58.13 -0.56
C ILE A 473 12.32 -59.40 -0.04
N GLU A 474 11.87 -59.91 1.10
CA GLU A 474 12.41 -61.13 1.76
C GLU A 474 13.94 -61.13 1.97
N GLY A 475 14.52 -59.91 2.20
CA GLY A 475 15.95 -59.75 2.45
C GLY A 475 16.80 -59.52 1.20
N GLU A 476 16.19 -59.55 0.01
CA GLU A 476 16.85 -59.16 -1.26
C GLU A 476 16.49 -57.69 -1.63
N VAL A 477 17.49 -56.94 -2.04
CA VAL A 477 17.36 -55.50 -2.36
C VAL A 477 17.33 -55.31 -3.88
N PHE A 478 16.25 -54.73 -4.39
CA PHE A 478 16.06 -54.39 -5.79
C PHE A 478 16.10 -52.88 -5.99
N GLU A 479 16.85 -52.42 -6.95
CA GLU A 479 16.78 -51.02 -7.45
C GLU A 479 15.74 -50.96 -8.58
N VAL A 480 14.63 -50.25 -8.33
CA VAL A 480 13.51 -50.15 -9.27
C VAL A 480 13.43 -48.74 -9.79
N LYS A 481 13.58 -48.58 -11.08
CA LYS A 481 13.38 -47.31 -11.77
C LYS A 481 11.95 -47.21 -12.31
N VAL A 482 11.21 -46.19 -11.91
CA VAL A 482 9.83 -45.98 -12.32
C VAL A 482 9.81 -44.83 -13.34
N GLU A 483 9.43 -45.09 -14.57
CA GLU A 483 9.28 -44.07 -15.63
C GLU A 483 7.79 -43.90 -15.97
N PRO A 484 7.30 -42.64 -16.18
CA PRO A 484 5.92 -42.43 -16.62
C PRO A 484 5.73 -42.95 -18.06
N ALA A 485 4.69 -43.72 -18.26
CA ALA A 485 4.33 -44.18 -19.59
C ALA A 485 3.54 -43.08 -20.33
N GLY A 486 4.26 -42.24 -21.10
CA GLY A 486 3.68 -41.32 -22.08
C GLY A 486 3.79 -39.84 -21.76
N GLY A 487 4.51 -39.10 -22.57
CA GLY A 487 4.45 -37.66 -22.75
C GLY A 487 5.53 -36.84 -22.03
N SER A 488 6.56 -36.46 -22.77
CA SER A 488 7.60 -35.52 -22.33
C SER A 488 7.01 -34.11 -22.20
N VAL A 489 7.05 -33.54 -21.01
CA VAL A 489 6.97 -32.11 -20.81
C VAL A 489 8.37 -31.60 -20.50
N THR A 490 9.00 -30.98 -21.47
CA THR A 490 10.24 -30.23 -21.26
C THR A 490 9.90 -28.88 -20.61
N VAL A 491 10.13 -28.75 -19.31
CA VAL A 491 10.23 -27.45 -18.66
C VAL A 491 11.66 -26.96 -18.90
N ALA A 492 11.81 -25.93 -19.71
CA ALA A 492 13.07 -25.22 -19.83
C ALA A 492 13.30 -24.40 -18.57
N GLU A 493 14.11 -24.89 -17.65
CA GLU A 493 14.75 -24.05 -16.66
C GLU A 493 15.71 -23.10 -17.39
N LYS A 494 15.41 -21.80 -17.36
CA LYS A 494 16.44 -20.79 -17.60
C LYS A 494 17.40 -20.83 -16.42
N SER A 495 18.44 -21.61 -16.52
CA SER A 495 19.57 -21.47 -15.62
C SER A 495 20.24 -20.13 -15.92
N SER A 496 20.16 -19.20 -14.96
CA SER A 496 21.05 -18.06 -14.93
C SER A 496 22.49 -18.59 -14.80
N LYS A 497 23.25 -18.49 -15.88
CA LYS A 497 24.71 -18.67 -15.79
C LYS A 497 25.24 -17.52 -14.97
N ALA A 498 25.80 -17.82 -13.80
CA ALA A 498 26.66 -16.90 -13.11
C ALA A 498 27.84 -16.59 -14.05
N VAL A 499 27.85 -15.39 -14.61
CA VAL A 499 29.01 -14.88 -15.34
C VAL A 499 29.97 -14.36 -14.26
N GLU A 500 31.01 -15.12 -13.95
CA GLU A 500 32.12 -14.60 -13.16
C GLU A 500 32.85 -13.54 -14.01
N CYS A 501 32.51 -12.28 -13.82
CA CYS A 501 33.23 -11.15 -14.40
C CYS A 501 34.09 -10.50 -13.31
N GLU A 502 35.37 -10.30 -13.60
CA GLU A 502 36.26 -9.50 -12.78
C GLU A 502 35.75 -8.06 -12.78
N GLY A 503 35.53 -7.46 -11.59
CA GLY A 503 34.95 -6.12 -11.46
C GLY A 503 33.43 -6.04 -11.60
N ALA A 504 32.70 -7.13 -11.33
CA ALA A 504 31.24 -7.15 -11.43
C ALA A 504 30.57 -6.30 -10.33
N VAL A 505 29.67 -5.41 -10.73
CA VAL A 505 28.69 -4.77 -9.84
C VAL A 505 27.41 -5.57 -9.95
N THR A 506 26.94 -6.11 -8.82
CA THR A 506 25.78 -7.00 -8.76
C THR A 506 24.62 -6.35 -8.02
N SER A 507 23.40 -6.75 -8.36
CA SER A 507 22.23 -6.36 -7.60
C SER A 507 22.22 -7.03 -6.21
N HIS A 508 22.01 -6.24 -5.16
CA HIS A 508 21.87 -6.76 -3.79
C HIS A 508 20.48 -7.29 -3.47
N MET A 509 19.50 -7.06 -4.36
CA MET A 509 18.11 -7.47 -4.20
C MET A 509 17.44 -7.66 -5.55
N GLN A 510 16.35 -8.41 -5.57
CA GLN A 510 15.51 -8.52 -6.75
C GLN A 510 14.69 -7.24 -6.92
N GLY A 511 14.59 -6.74 -8.17
CA GLY A 511 13.82 -5.53 -8.47
C GLY A 511 13.84 -5.19 -9.95
N MET A 512 13.18 -4.10 -10.30
CA MET A 512 13.16 -3.56 -11.66
C MET A 512 14.18 -2.42 -11.77
N VAL A 513 15.00 -2.42 -12.80
CA VAL A 513 15.93 -1.32 -13.10
C VAL A 513 15.14 -0.08 -13.50
N LEU A 514 15.19 0.98 -12.67
CA LEU A 514 14.52 2.25 -12.94
C LEU A 514 15.35 3.19 -13.80
N SER A 515 16.65 3.29 -13.52
CA SER A 515 17.54 4.15 -14.28
C SER A 515 18.97 3.64 -14.26
N MET A 516 19.68 3.86 -15.36
CA MET A 516 21.12 3.71 -15.48
C MET A 516 21.76 5.10 -15.41
N ASN A 517 22.63 5.30 -14.43
CA ASN A 517 23.27 6.59 -14.18
C ASN A 517 24.65 6.73 -14.86
N VAL A 518 25.12 5.66 -15.51
CA VAL A 518 26.40 5.59 -16.19
C VAL A 518 26.27 4.92 -17.55
N SER A 519 27.19 5.21 -18.45
CA SER A 519 27.31 4.61 -19.78
C SER A 519 28.62 3.86 -19.92
N VAL A 520 28.70 2.93 -20.88
CA VAL A 520 29.94 2.22 -21.20
C VAL A 520 31.02 3.24 -21.59
N GLY A 521 32.16 3.20 -20.91
CA GLY A 521 33.27 4.12 -21.06
C GLY A 521 33.37 5.22 -20.02
N ASP A 522 32.37 5.38 -19.15
CA ASP A 522 32.41 6.37 -18.07
C ASP A 522 33.39 5.92 -16.96
N THR A 523 34.09 6.88 -16.38
CA THR A 523 34.96 6.66 -15.23
C THR A 523 34.17 6.89 -13.96
N VAL A 524 34.21 5.94 -13.03
CA VAL A 524 33.50 5.98 -11.75
C VAL A 524 34.46 5.81 -10.58
N GLU A 525 34.16 6.43 -9.45
CA GLU A 525 34.83 6.23 -8.18
C GLU A 525 34.01 5.27 -7.28
N GLU A 526 34.69 4.60 -6.34
CA GLU A 526 34.02 3.77 -5.34
C GLU A 526 32.98 4.60 -4.57
N GLY A 527 31.72 4.10 -4.55
CA GLY A 527 30.59 4.79 -3.96
C GLY A 527 29.78 5.67 -4.92
N ASP A 528 30.19 5.84 -6.18
CA ASP A 528 29.38 6.53 -7.17
C ASP A 528 28.10 5.75 -7.50
N LYS A 529 26.98 6.47 -7.64
CA LYS A 529 25.69 5.90 -7.99
C LYS A 529 25.68 5.50 -9.47
N VAL A 530 25.63 4.20 -9.73
CA VAL A 530 25.70 3.65 -11.11
C VAL A 530 24.36 3.20 -11.67
N CYS A 531 23.43 2.78 -10.81
CA CYS A 531 22.12 2.30 -11.22
C CYS A 531 21.10 2.53 -10.10
N VAL A 532 19.79 2.59 -10.43
CA VAL A 532 18.69 2.57 -9.47
C VAL A 532 17.78 1.40 -9.78
N ILE A 533 17.47 0.62 -8.75
CA ILE A 533 16.55 -0.51 -8.83
C ILE A 533 15.34 -0.22 -7.94
N GLU A 534 14.12 -0.35 -8.48
CA GLU A 534 12.91 -0.38 -7.68
C GLU A 534 12.73 -1.79 -7.10
N ALA A 535 12.85 -1.90 -5.81
CA ALA A 535 12.50 -3.09 -5.05
C ALA A 535 11.52 -2.70 -3.95
N MET A 536 10.43 -3.44 -3.77
CA MET A 536 9.42 -3.19 -2.73
C MET A 536 8.73 -1.81 -2.85
N LYS A 537 8.59 -1.25 -4.06
CA LYS A 537 8.11 0.12 -4.33
C LYS A 537 9.02 1.22 -3.75
N MET A 538 10.28 0.90 -3.52
CA MET A 538 11.32 1.83 -3.06
C MET A 538 12.47 1.86 -4.04
N GLU A 539 13.06 3.04 -4.20
CA GLU A 539 14.21 3.24 -5.07
C GLU A 539 15.51 2.91 -4.32
N ASN A 540 16.23 1.91 -4.79
CA ASN A 540 17.49 1.48 -4.21
C ASN A 540 18.64 1.81 -5.16
N ALA A 541 19.53 2.70 -4.73
CA ALA A 541 20.73 3.05 -5.49
C ALA A 541 21.76 1.93 -5.38
N ILE A 542 22.27 1.50 -6.52
CA ILE A 542 23.43 0.62 -6.62
C ILE A 542 24.65 1.49 -6.86
N HIS A 543 25.71 1.24 -6.10
CA HIS A 543 26.93 2.01 -6.11
C HIS A 543 28.10 1.20 -6.69
N ALA A 544 29.06 1.90 -7.30
CA ALA A 544 30.30 1.30 -7.75
C ALA A 544 31.07 0.69 -6.56
N SER A 545 31.50 -0.55 -6.70
CA SER A 545 32.23 -1.29 -5.67
C SER A 545 33.72 -0.95 -5.61
N HIS A 546 34.22 -0.27 -6.63
CA HIS A 546 35.63 0.16 -6.74
C HIS A 546 35.80 1.21 -7.85
N ASN A 547 36.93 1.92 -7.85
CA ASN A 547 37.26 2.89 -8.89
C ASN A 547 37.58 2.18 -10.20
N GLY A 548 37.07 2.70 -11.34
CA GLY A 548 37.40 2.12 -12.64
C GLY A 548 36.61 2.75 -13.79
N VAL A 549 36.63 2.07 -14.93
CA VAL A 549 35.89 2.47 -16.12
C VAL A 549 34.79 1.42 -16.40
N VAL A 550 33.57 1.86 -16.64
CA VAL A 550 32.46 0.98 -17.00
C VAL A 550 32.75 0.32 -18.34
N LYS A 551 32.98 -0.98 -18.32
CA LYS A 551 33.37 -1.76 -19.50
C LYS A 551 32.17 -2.31 -20.27
N GLU A 552 31.19 -2.81 -19.54
CA GLU A 552 30.02 -3.43 -20.12
C GLU A 552 28.83 -3.28 -19.17
N ILE A 553 27.62 -3.08 -19.73
CA ILE A 553 26.37 -3.01 -19.00
C ILE A 553 25.49 -4.15 -19.50
N PHE A 554 24.99 -4.99 -18.59
CA PHE A 554 24.25 -6.23 -18.91
C PHE A 554 22.74 -6.09 -18.82
N VAL A 555 22.26 -4.95 -18.28
CA VAL A 555 20.83 -4.68 -18.02
C VAL A 555 20.40 -3.33 -18.61
N SER A 556 19.11 -3.17 -18.85
CA SER A 556 18.51 -1.95 -19.36
C SER A 556 17.40 -1.47 -18.42
N GLU A 557 17.02 -0.19 -18.50
CA GLU A 557 15.87 0.35 -17.79
C GLU A 557 14.60 -0.45 -18.14
N GLY A 558 13.87 -0.88 -17.09
CA GLY A 558 12.69 -1.74 -17.20
C GLY A 558 12.98 -3.24 -17.06
N ASP A 559 14.24 -3.69 -17.03
CA ASP A 559 14.58 -5.09 -16.83
C ASP A 559 14.36 -5.50 -15.35
N LEU A 560 13.88 -6.74 -15.16
CA LEU A 560 13.78 -7.38 -13.85
C LEU A 560 15.09 -8.12 -13.58
N VAL A 561 15.74 -7.79 -12.47
CA VAL A 561 17.01 -8.38 -12.03
C VAL A 561 16.85 -9.13 -10.72
N GLY A 562 17.56 -10.25 -10.59
CA GLY A 562 17.61 -11.07 -9.39
C GLY A 562 18.71 -10.65 -8.42
N THR A 563 18.63 -11.11 -7.17
CA THR A 563 19.71 -10.93 -6.18
C THR A 563 20.99 -11.62 -6.66
N GLY A 564 22.12 -10.90 -6.65
CA GLY A 564 23.40 -11.39 -7.14
C GLY A 564 23.59 -11.35 -8.66
N GLU A 565 22.59 -10.90 -9.41
CA GLU A 565 22.70 -10.72 -10.85
C GLU A 565 23.66 -9.60 -11.20
N VAL A 566 24.52 -9.83 -12.18
CA VAL A 566 25.52 -8.86 -12.63
C VAL A 566 24.86 -7.78 -13.47
N LEU A 567 24.94 -6.53 -13.02
CA LEU A 567 24.36 -5.37 -13.69
C LEU A 567 25.35 -4.74 -14.69
N MET A 568 26.60 -4.64 -14.29
CA MET A 568 27.68 -4.10 -15.11
C MET A 568 29.05 -4.61 -14.64
N ALA A 569 30.06 -4.43 -15.48
CA ALA A 569 31.47 -4.66 -15.16
C ALA A 569 32.26 -3.35 -15.16
N ILE A 570 33.03 -3.09 -14.10
CA ILE A 570 33.94 -1.96 -13.94
C ILE A 570 35.36 -2.51 -13.88
N ASN A 571 36.29 -1.93 -14.62
CA ASN A 571 37.71 -2.34 -14.64
C ASN A 571 38.63 -1.14 -14.45
#